data_5ff64095466b5d3acbe3935456c3fbf7
#
_entry.id   5ff64095466b5d3acbe3935456c3fbf7
#
_cell.length_a   1.000
_cell.length_b   1.000
_cell.length_c   1.000
_cell.angle_alpha   90.00
_cell.angle_beta   90.00
_cell.angle_gamma   90.00
#
_symmetry.space_group_name_H-M   'P 1'
#
loop_
_entity.id
_entity.type
_entity.pdbx_description
1 polymer ?
#
loop_
_entity_poly.entity_id
_entity_poly.type
_entity_poly.pdbx_seq_one_letter_code
_entity_poly.pdbx_strand_id
1 'polypeptide(L)'
;MIKTLKVGTFNVLNLVNPNEKYYGNKSYSETEFNKKIAWQGQQLDKMKADIVGFQEVFHGEALRKMVNSSEHLKDCYIVAANPNGNSPSVALASKYPILETQIFEDLPELDIEGELIPITKFSKPILKAVIEIEPGKKVTVFVAHLKSKRPSFGEKADKSDAVEQAKGAVRSLIRRAVEACGLREILVKHAEYNTDPVIIMGDLNDTSLAVATRVVSGEPPMRYLKFEDKKKAWDVLFYHAKDIQSRKSYHDFYYTHIHNGHYEALDHIMVSQELVAENPNAIGQIRNVAIFNDHLIDETLSEDSIPCWQSDHGQVVAHIEFK
;
A
#
# COMPACT_ATOMS: atom_id res chain seq x y z
N MET A 1 19.87 -16.59 12.86
CA MET A 1 19.92 -15.24 12.21
C MET A 1 19.10 -15.26 10.94
N ILE A 2 18.02 -14.49 10.88
CA ILE A 2 17.21 -14.35 9.64
C ILE A 2 18.11 -13.75 8.57
N LYS A 3 18.31 -14.49 7.46
CA LYS A 3 19.06 -13.98 6.31
C LYS A 3 18.16 -13.27 5.30
N THR A 4 16.89 -13.65 5.25
CA THR A 4 15.93 -13.11 4.27
C THR A 4 14.58 -12.84 4.91
N LEU A 5 13.94 -11.73 4.52
CA LEU A 5 12.58 -11.34 4.87
C LEU A 5 11.84 -11.01 3.57
N LYS A 6 10.65 -11.56 3.40
CA LYS A 6 9.77 -11.25 2.28
C LYS A 6 8.59 -10.44 2.78
N VAL A 7 8.43 -9.24 2.21
CA VAL A 7 7.32 -8.35 2.54
C VAL A 7 6.47 -8.12 1.29
N GLY A 8 5.16 -8.17 1.43
CA GLY A 8 4.25 -8.05 0.30
C GLY A 8 3.09 -7.10 0.56
N THR A 9 2.50 -6.58 -0.49
CA THR A 9 1.25 -5.82 -0.44
C THR A 9 0.21 -6.45 -1.36
N PHE A 10 -1.05 -6.45 -0.93
CA PHE A 10 -2.15 -7.06 -1.64
C PHE A 10 -3.46 -6.28 -1.40
N ASN A 11 -3.92 -5.54 -2.40
CA ASN A 11 -5.28 -5.02 -2.41
C ASN A 11 -6.24 -6.18 -2.70
N VAL A 12 -7.11 -6.51 -1.74
CA VAL A 12 -7.98 -7.71 -1.77
C VAL A 12 -9.35 -7.44 -2.39
N LEU A 13 -9.58 -6.26 -2.96
CA LEU A 13 -10.84 -5.86 -3.59
C LEU A 13 -12.07 -6.17 -2.70
N ASN A 14 -12.37 -5.26 -1.77
CA ASN A 14 -13.57 -5.32 -0.93
C ASN A 14 -13.75 -6.66 -0.19
N LEU A 15 -12.85 -6.96 0.73
CA LEU A 15 -12.96 -8.15 1.59
C LEU A 15 -14.01 -7.92 2.67
N VAL A 16 -15.24 -8.35 2.38
CA VAL A 16 -16.46 -8.18 3.20
C VAL A 16 -16.98 -9.56 3.61
N ASN A 17 -17.55 -9.68 4.80
CA ASN A 17 -18.21 -10.92 5.21
C ASN A 17 -19.38 -11.26 4.25
N PRO A 18 -19.69 -12.54 4.05
CA PRO A 18 -20.79 -12.93 3.18
C PRO A 18 -22.13 -12.35 3.69
N ASN A 19 -23.00 -12.01 2.76
CA ASN A 19 -24.33 -11.41 3.00
C ASN A 19 -24.33 -10.02 3.64
N GLU A 20 -23.16 -9.45 3.97
CA GLU A 20 -23.03 -8.06 4.41
C GLU A 20 -22.99 -7.10 3.22
N LYS A 21 -23.68 -5.96 3.36
CA LYS A 21 -23.74 -4.95 2.30
C LYS A 21 -22.54 -4.03 2.31
N TYR A 22 -22.02 -3.72 1.12
CA TYR A 22 -20.99 -2.71 0.90
C TYR A 22 -21.32 -1.89 -0.35
N TYR A 23 -20.90 -0.62 -0.38
CA TYR A 23 -21.18 0.30 -1.50
C TYR A 23 -22.62 0.23 -2.03
N GLY A 24 -23.57 0.53 -1.18
CA GLY A 24 -25.00 0.47 -1.47
C GLY A 24 -25.58 -0.92 -1.25
N ASN A 25 -25.90 -1.65 -2.31
CA ASN A 25 -26.56 -2.97 -2.20
C ASN A 25 -25.69 -4.15 -2.65
N LYS A 26 -24.38 -3.94 -2.86
CA LYS A 26 -23.50 -5.06 -3.21
C LYS A 26 -23.27 -5.95 -1.99
N SER A 27 -23.23 -7.23 -2.19
CA SER A 27 -22.87 -8.25 -1.18
C SER A 27 -22.33 -9.49 -1.87
N TYR A 28 -21.55 -10.29 -1.17
CA TYR A 28 -21.15 -11.62 -1.63
C TYR A 28 -22.11 -12.66 -1.05
N SER A 29 -22.54 -13.62 -1.86
CA SER A 29 -23.10 -14.88 -1.37
C SER A 29 -22.02 -15.70 -0.65
N GLU A 30 -22.41 -16.67 0.17
CA GLU A 30 -21.48 -17.62 0.81
C GLU A 30 -20.58 -18.32 -0.23
N THR A 31 -21.14 -18.68 -1.37
CA THR A 31 -20.40 -19.36 -2.44
C THR A 31 -19.33 -18.45 -3.06
N GLU A 32 -19.67 -17.20 -3.36
CA GLU A 32 -18.73 -16.22 -3.90
C GLU A 32 -17.64 -15.87 -2.89
N PHE A 33 -18.03 -15.67 -1.63
CA PHE A 33 -17.10 -15.43 -0.54
C PHE A 33 -16.11 -16.58 -0.38
N ASN A 34 -16.57 -17.82 -0.35
CA ASN A 34 -15.69 -18.99 -0.23
C ASN A 34 -14.74 -19.13 -1.43
N LYS A 35 -15.21 -18.84 -2.65
CA LYS A 35 -14.31 -18.76 -3.84
C LYS A 35 -13.25 -17.68 -3.68
N LYS A 36 -13.67 -16.49 -3.22
CA LYS A 36 -12.76 -15.35 -2.97
C LYS A 36 -11.67 -15.73 -1.96
N ILE A 37 -12.06 -16.27 -0.82
CA ILE A 37 -11.14 -16.69 0.24
C ILE A 37 -10.15 -17.75 -0.29
N ALA A 38 -10.65 -18.78 -0.98
CA ALA A 38 -9.80 -19.84 -1.52
C ALA A 38 -8.78 -19.30 -2.55
N TRP A 39 -9.21 -18.43 -3.46
CA TRP A 39 -8.33 -17.82 -4.45
C TRP A 39 -7.27 -16.91 -3.78
N GLN A 40 -7.70 -16.06 -2.84
CA GLN A 40 -6.78 -15.15 -2.14
C GLN A 40 -5.77 -15.92 -1.29
N GLY A 41 -6.18 -17.02 -0.62
CA GLY A 41 -5.26 -17.91 0.08
C GLY A 41 -4.20 -18.52 -0.83
N GLN A 42 -4.60 -18.95 -2.04
CA GLN A 42 -3.65 -19.43 -3.05
C GLN A 42 -2.67 -18.35 -3.50
N GLN A 43 -3.12 -17.07 -3.63
CA GLN A 43 -2.19 -15.97 -3.93
C GLN A 43 -1.19 -15.75 -2.79
N LEU A 44 -1.63 -15.78 -1.53
CA LEU A 44 -0.73 -15.69 -0.37
C LEU A 44 0.30 -16.81 -0.36
N ASP A 45 -0.08 -18.04 -0.75
CA ASP A 45 0.85 -19.17 -0.88
C ASP A 45 1.85 -18.99 -2.02
N LYS A 46 1.44 -18.39 -3.14
CA LYS A 46 2.35 -18.02 -4.25
C LYS A 46 3.33 -16.92 -3.84
N MET A 47 2.85 -15.87 -3.16
CA MET A 47 3.66 -14.76 -2.67
C MET A 47 4.76 -15.24 -1.73
N LYS A 48 4.47 -16.20 -0.85
CA LYS A 48 5.38 -16.68 0.22
C LYS A 48 5.99 -15.53 1.01
N ALA A 49 5.22 -14.46 1.21
CA ALA A 49 5.65 -13.32 1.98
C ALA A 49 5.45 -13.58 3.49
N ASP A 50 6.42 -13.13 4.28
CA ASP A 50 6.39 -13.33 5.74
C ASP A 50 5.57 -12.25 6.44
N ILE A 51 5.47 -11.07 5.82
CA ILE A 51 4.65 -9.94 6.26
C ILE A 51 3.86 -9.45 5.04
N VAL A 52 2.55 -9.29 5.18
CA VAL A 52 1.67 -8.80 4.09
C VAL A 52 0.79 -7.68 4.59
N GLY A 53 0.85 -6.53 3.91
CA GLY A 53 -0.10 -5.43 4.06
C GLY A 53 -1.28 -5.59 3.10
N PHE A 54 -2.48 -5.39 3.61
CA PHE A 54 -3.72 -5.53 2.83
C PHE A 54 -4.45 -4.19 2.71
N GLN A 55 -5.12 -3.99 1.59
CA GLN A 55 -6.01 -2.87 1.32
C GLN A 55 -7.42 -3.40 1.00
N GLU A 56 -8.43 -2.58 1.26
CA GLU A 56 -9.86 -2.89 1.05
C GLU A 56 -10.40 -4.01 1.94
N VAL A 57 -9.90 -4.10 3.15
CA VAL A 57 -10.42 -4.98 4.19
C VAL A 57 -11.55 -4.28 4.94
N PHE A 58 -12.76 -4.85 4.95
CA PHE A 58 -13.90 -4.35 5.71
C PHE A 58 -14.04 -5.03 7.06
N HIS A 59 -13.86 -6.36 7.11
CA HIS A 59 -14.10 -7.16 8.30
C HIS A 59 -12.86 -7.94 8.74
N GLY A 60 -12.52 -7.83 10.01
CA GLY A 60 -11.40 -8.58 10.59
C GLY A 60 -11.61 -10.10 10.56
N GLU A 61 -12.86 -10.57 10.64
CA GLU A 61 -13.20 -11.99 10.51
C GLU A 61 -12.94 -12.51 9.10
N ALA A 62 -13.35 -11.75 8.07
CA ALA A 62 -13.08 -12.10 6.67
C ALA A 62 -11.58 -12.18 6.41
N LEU A 63 -10.81 -11.21 6.94
CA LEU A 63 -9.35 -11.22 6.88
C LEU A 63 -8.79 -12.51 7.52
N ARG A 64 -9.23 -12.87 8.72
CA ARG A 64 -8.77 -14.07 9.41
C ARG A 64 -9.09 -15.34 8.63
N LYS A 65 -10.29 -15.44 8.06
CA LYS A 65 -10.67 -16.56 7.20
C LYS A 65 -9.78 -16.66 5.97
N MET A 66 -9.51 -15.53 5.32
CA MET A 66 -8.62 -15.45 4.16
C MET A 66 -7.19 -15.87 4.50
N VAL A 67 -6.62 -15.32 5.54
CA VAL A 67 -5.24 -15.63 5.95
C VAL A 67 -5.11 -17.09 6.36
N ASN A 68 -6.09 -17.64 7.09
CA ASN A 68 -6.09 -19.05 7.50
C ASN A 68 -6.36 -20.04 6.34
N SER A 69 -6.81 -19.57 5.18
CA SER A 69 -6.93 -20.40 3.97
C SER A 69 -5.60 -20.59 3.24
N SER A 70 -4.57 -19.82 3.61
CA SER A 70 -3.19 -19.96 3.13
C SER A 70 -2.42 -20.91 4.03
N GLU A 71 -1.71 -21.88 3.47
CA GLU A 71 -0.80 -22.73 4.24
C GLU A 71 0.43 -21.96 4.73
N HIS A 72 0.85 -20.92 3.99
CA HIS A 72 2.03 -20.14 4.32
C HIS A 72 1.83 -19.17 5.49
N LEU A 73 0.64 -18.55 5.60
CA LEU A 73 0.30 -17.55 6.61
C LEU A 73 -0.70 -18.03 7.66
N LYS A 74 -1.07 -19.30 7.63
CA LYS A 74 -1.97 -19.89 8.62
C LYS A 74 -1.49 -19.59 10.04
N ASP A 75 -2.43 -19.23 10.91
CA ASP A 75 -2.19 -18.95 12.34
C ASP A 75 -1.20 -17.79 12.63
N CYS A 76 -0.93 -16.92 11.65
CA CYS A 76 -0.06 -15.76 11.84
C CYS A 76 -0.73 -14.65 12.67
N TYR A 77 0.08 -13.67 13.09
CA TYR A 77 -0.41 -12.46 13.75
C TYR A 77 -1.13 -11.56 12.73
N ILE A 78 -2.32 -11.05 13.10
CA ILE A 78 -3.16 -10.22 12.24
C ILE A 78 -3.60 -8.97 12.99
N VAL A 79 -3.57 -7.83 12.29
CA VAL A 79 -4.15 -6.58 12.76
C VAL A 79 -4.92 -5.91 11.61
N ALA A 80 -6.12 -5.40 11.90
CA ALA A 80 -6.92 -4.59 11.00
C ALA A 80 -7.15 -3.21 11.60
N ALA A 81 -6.97 -2.15 10.80
CA ALA A 81 -7.12 -0.78 11.28
C ALA A 81 -8.58 -0.42 11.58
N ASN A 82 -9.53 -1.00 10.84
CA ASN A 82 -10.97 -0.89 11.13
C ASN A 82 -11.64 -2.27 10.96
N PRO A 83 -11.84 -3.03 12.02
CA PRO A 83 -12.39 -4.38 11.92
C PRO A 83 -13.93 -4.43 11.78
N ASN A 84 -14.63 -3.29 11.89
CA ASN A 84 -16.09 -3.22 12.13
C ASN A 84 -16.94 -3.21 10.86
N GLY A 85 -16.37 -3.24 9.67
CA GLY A 85 -17.11 -3.40 8.42
C GLY A 85 -17.76 -2.16 7.81
N ASN A 86 -17.68 -1.00 8.46
CA ASN A 86 -18.36 0.23 8.01
C ASN A 86 -17.75 0.86 6.74
N SER A 87 -16.47 0.61 6.49
CA SER A 87 -15.73 1.16 5.35
C SER A 87 -14.50 0.31 5.05
N PRO A 88 -13.99 0.35 3.79
CA PRO A 88 -12.74 -0.32 3.46
C PRO A 88 -11.58 0.29 4.24
N SER A 89 -10.71 -0.56 4.76
CA SER A 89 -9.57 -0.17 5.57
C SER A 89 -8.32 -0.95 5.17
N VAL A 90 -7.23 -0.70 5.87
CA VAL A 90 -5.98 -1.42 5.73
C VAL A 90 -5.80 -2.44 6.85
N ALA A 91 -5.00 -3.46 6.59
CA ALA A 91 -4.69 -4.50 7.56
C ALA A 91 -3.29 -5.06 7.32
N LEU A 92 -2.80 -5.88 8.25
CA LEU A 92 -1.51 -6.53 8.15
C LEU A 92 -1.58 -7.93 8.73
N ALA A 93 -0.87 -8.86 8.08
CA ALA A 93 -0.57 -10.18 8.60
C ALA A 93 0.94 -10.38 8.69
N SER A 94 1.42 -11.03 9.75
CA SER A 94 2.84 -11.27 9.99
C SER A 94 3.08 -12.64 10.61
N LYS A 95 4.06 -13.37 10.10
CA LYS A 95 4.56 -14.60 10.76
C LYS A 95 5.32 -14.31 12.05
N TYR A 96 5.77 -13.08 12.21
CA TYR A 96 6.54 -12.63 13.36
C TYR A 96 5.68 -11.85 14.33
N PRO A 97 6.03 -11.82 15.62
CA PRO A 97 5.27 -11.08 16.65
C PRO A 97 5.15 -9.60 16.32
N ILE A 98 3.93 -9.08 16.41
CA ILE A 98 3.64 -7.65 16.33
C ILE A 98 3.71 -7.10 17.76
N LEU A 99 4.71 -6.25 18.03
CA LEU A 99 4.97 -5.71 19.35
C LEU A 99 4.12 -4.48 19.66
N GLU A 100 3.88 -3.64 18.65
CA GLU A 100 3.16 -2.38 18.76
C GLU A 100 2.36 -2.12 17.50
N THR A 101 1.20 -1.53 17.66
CA THR A 101 0.38 -1.03 16.54
C THR A 101 -0.10 0.39 16.83
N GLN A 102 -0.18 1.20 15.80
CA GLN A 102 -0.77 2.54 15.85
C GLN A 102 -1.58 2.79 14.58
N ILE A 103 -2.75 3.42 14.76
CA ILE A 103 -3.66 3.77 13.69
C ILE A 103 -3.71 5.30 13.61
N PHE A 104 -3.50 5.84 12.42
CA PHE A 104 -3.57 7.27 12.16
C PHE A 104 -4.81 7.54 11.31
N GLU A 105 -5.77 8.27 11.88
CA GLU A 105 -7.00 8.68 11.20
C GLU A 105 -6.95 10.14 10.79
N ASP A 106 -6.31 10.97 11.61
CA ASP A 106 -6.28 12.41 11.43
C ASP A 106 -5.13 12.85 10.53
N LEU A 107 -5.41 13.86 9.71
CA LEU A 107 -4.43 14.54 8.86
C LEU A 107 -3.88 15.78 9.57
N PRO A 108 -2.62 16.15 9.34
CA PRO A 108 -2.11 17.43 9.77
C PRO A 108 -2.84 18.57 9.02
N GLU A 109 -2.86 19.75 9.63
CA GLU A 109 -3.37 20.94 8.99
C GLU A 109 -2.49 21.32 7.79
N LEU A 110 -3.14 21.61 6.68
CA LEU A 110 -2.48 22.07 5.46
C LEU A 110 -3.22 23.29 4.93
N ASP A 111 -2.48 24.34 4.60
CA ASP A 111 -3.03 25.55 4.01
C ASP A 111 -2.54 25.79 2.57
N ILE A 112 -3.28 26.62 1.86
CA ILE A 112 -2.88 27.21 0.58
C ILE A 112 -3.08 28.72 0.73
N GLU A 113 -1.99 29.49 0.64
CA GLU A 113 -1.99 30.96 0.77
C GLU A 113 -2.62 31.45 2.08
N GLY A 114 -2.50 30.66 3.16
CA GLY A 114 -3.06 30.97 4.47
C GLY A 114 -4.50 30.48 4.69
N GLU A 115 -5.14 29.90 3.68
CA GLU A 115 -6.49 29.31 3.78
C GLU A 115 -6.38 27.82 4.04
N LEU A 116 -6.93 27.35 5.16
CA LEU A 116 -6.89 25.93 5.55
C LEU A 116 -7.69 25.07 4.58
N ILE A 117 -7.09 23.96 4.16
CA ILE A 117 -7.79 22.92 3.40
C ILE A 117 -8.70 22.15 4.37
N PRO A 118 -10.04 22.10 4.14
CA PRO A 118 -10.98 21.46 5.05
C PRO A 118 -10.98 19.92 4.90
N ILE A 119 -9.82 19.29 4.90
CA ILE A 119 -9.63 17.83 4.85
C ILE A 119 -8.79 17.45 6.08
N THR A 120 -9.45 16.96 7.11
CA THR A 120 -8.85 16.71 8.43
C THR A 120 -8.64 15.23 8.72
N LYS A 121 -9.14 14.31 7.86
CA LYS A 121 -9.01 12.87 8.07
C LYS A 121 -8.60 12.15 6.80
N PHE A 122 -7.79 11.11 6.95
CA PHE A 122 -7.56 10.14 5.89
C PHE A 122 -8.87 9.50 5.45
N SER A 123 -9.04 9.25 4.15
CA SER A 123 -10.20 8.49 3.65
C SER A 123 -10.16 7.03 4.11
N LYS A 124 -8.99 6.52 4.37
CA LYS A 124 -8.73 5.23 5.01
C LYS A 124 -7.56 5.41 5.98
N PRO A 125 -7.65 4.88 7.21
CA PRO A 125 -6.60 5.07 8.20
C PRO A 125 -5.27 4.47 7.72
N ILE A 126 -4.16 5.02 8.23
CA ILE A 126 -2.83 4.43 8.05
C ILE A 126 -2.56 3.52 9.25
N LEU A 127 -2.09 2.31 8.98
CA LEU A 127 -1.68 1.36 10.02
C LEU A 127 -0.15 1.33 10.12
N LYS A 128 0.38 1.56 11.32
CA LYS A 128 1.77 1.29 11.69
C LYS A 128 1.82 0.02 12.53
N ALA A 129 2.79 -0.84 12.27
CA ALA A 129 3.10 -2.01 13.10
C ALA A 129 4.62 -2.11 13.31
N VAL A 130 5.05 -2.33 14.56
CA VAL A 130 6.43 -2.68 14.90
C VAL A 130 6.50 -4.19 15.06
N ILE A 131 7.33 -4.84 14.28
CA ILE A 131 7.41 -6.29 14.17
C ILE A 131 8.80 -6.74 14.59
N GLU A 132 8.88 -7.71 15.51
CA GLU A 132 10.15 -8.30 15.92
C GLU A 132 10.44 -9.52 15.03
N ILE A 133 11.36 -9.35 14.09
CA ILE A 133 11.73 -10.42 13.13
C ILE A 133 12.73 -11.42 13.74
N GLU A 134 13.52 -11.00 14.74
CA GLU A 134 14.40 -11.79 15.59
C GLU A 134 14.49 -11.10 16.97
N PRO A 135 14.87 -11.78 18.04
CA PRO A 135 15.07 -11.14 19.33
C PRO A 135 15.96 -9.91 19.22
N GLY A 136 15.40 -8.74 19.54
CA GLY A 136 16.07 -7.45 19.49
C GLY A 136 16.20 -6.83 18.09
N LYS A 137 15.72 -7.49 17.01
CA LYS A 137 15.69 -6.91 15.67
C LYS A 137 14.26 -6.59 15.25
N LYS A 138 14.02 -5.33 15.00
CA LYS A 138 12.68 -4.81 14.66
C LYS A 138 12.65 -4.24 13.26
N VAL A 139 11.48 -4.29 12.66
CA VAL A 139 11.12 -3.53 11.45
C VAL A 139 9.82 -2.80 11.71
N THR A 140 9.72 -1.56 11.28
CA THR A 140 8.47 -0.81 11.33
C THR A 140 7.80 -0.85 9.97
N VAL A 141 6.56 -1.29 9.92
CA VAL A 141 5.78 -1.41 8.69
C VAL A 141 4.61 -0.45 8.73
N PHE A 142 4.45 0.36 7.68
CA PHE A 142 3.28 1.18 7.44
C PHE A 142 2.48 0.58 6.28
N VAL A 143 1.17 0.44 6.50
CA VAL A 143 0.23 0.03 5.44
C VAL A 143 -0.68 1.22 5.13
N ALA A 144 -0.73 1.61 3.85
CA ALA A 144 -1.48 2.77 3.38
C ALA A 144 -2.42 2.40 2.23
N HIS A 145 -3.51 3.14 2.11
CA HIS A 145 -4.39 3.12 0.94
C HIS A 145 -4.92 4.53 0.71
N LEU A 146 -4.33 5.27 -0.22
CA LEU A 146 -4.70 6.66 -0.49
C LEU A 146 -5.95 6.75 -1.37
N LYS A 147 -6.53 7.96 -1.46
CA LYS A 147 -7.73 8.23 -2.27
C LYS A 147 -7.55 7.83 -3.73
N SER A 148 -8.46 7.02 -4.24
CA SER A 148 -8.47 6.56 -5.63
C SER A 148 -8.61 7.71 -6.63
N LYS A 149 -8.21 7.46 -7.90
CA LYS A 149 -8.39 8.40 -9.02
C LYS A 149 -9.86 8.59 -9.40
N ARG A 150 -10.76 7.71 -8.93
CA ARG A 150 -12.20 7.79 -9.24
C ARG A 150 -12.75 9.18 -8.87
N PRO A 151 -13.41 9.88 -9.81
CA PRO A 151 -13.98 11.20 -9.58
C PRO A 151 -14.93 11.24 -8.37
N SER A 152 -14.82 12.27 -7.56
CA SER A 152 -15.70 12.52 -6.41
C SER A 152 -16.73 13.56 -6.78
N PHE A 153 -18.02 13.20 -6.72
CA PHE A 153 -19.13 14.06 -7.11
C PHE A 153 -19.83 14.64 -5.89
N GLY A 154 -20.35 15.88 -6.03
CA GLY A 154 -21.32 16.43 -5.09
C GLY A 154 -22.68 15.70 -5.19
N GLU A 155 -23.50 15.80 -4.16
CA GLU A 155 -24.79 15.06 -4.07
C GLU A 155 -25.73 15.29 -5.26
N LYS A 156 -25.72 16.50 -5.83
CA LYS A 156 -26.60 16.91 -6.94
C LYS A 156 -25.88 17.00 -8.29
N ALA A 157 -24.64 16.52 -8.37
CA ALA A 157 -23.86 16.62 -9.59
C ALA A 157 -24.35 15.66 -10.68
N ASP A 158 -24.52 16.16 -11.90
CA ASP A 158 -24.71 15.32 -13.06
C ASP A 158 -23.39 14.61 -13.40
N LYS A 159 -23.36 13.30 -13.16
CA LYS A 159 -22.16 12.48 -13.39
C LYS A 159 -21.84 12.28 -14.89
N SER A 160 -22.73 12.64 -15.79
CA SER A 160 -22.52 12.60 -17.23
C SER A 160 -21.95 13.91 -17.78
N ASP A 161 -22.04 15.01 -17.02
CA ASP A 161 -21.50 16.30 -17.42
C ASP A 161 -19.97 16.33 -17.40
N ALA A 162 -19.36 16.73 -18.50
CA ALA A 162 -17.89 16.73 -18.65
C ALA A 162 -17.18 17.67 -17.66
N VAL A 163 -17.81 18.79 -17.29
CA VAL A 163 -17.24 19.74 -16.33
C VAL A 163 -17.32 19.18 -14.91
N GLU A 164 -18.42 18.54 -14.55
CA GLU A 164 -18.55 17.85 -13.26
C GLU A 164 -17.60 16.63 -13.16
N GLN A 165 -17.35 15.91 -14.26
CA GLN A 165 -16.31 14.88 -14.34
C GLN A 165 -14.92 15.48 -14.03
N ALA A 166 -14.56 16.59 -14.68
CA ALA A 166 -13.28 17.26 -14.44
C ALA A 166 -13.16 17.75 -12.99
N LYS A 167 -14.20 18.41 -12.45
CA LYS A 167 -14.23 18.83 -11.03
C LYS A 167 -14.11 17.64 -10.09
N GLY A 168 -14.78 16.52 -10.39
CA GLY A 168 -14.71 15.30 -9.60
C GLY A 168 -13.30 14.71 -9.56
N ALA A 169 -12.60 14.69 -10.69
CA ALA A 169 -11.22 14.24 -10.78
C ALA A 169 -10.28 15.13 -9.96
N VAL A 170 -10.45 16.46 -10.05
CA VAL A 170 -9.66 17.44 -9.25
C VAL A 170 -9.91 17.26 -7.76
N ARG A 171 -11.16 17.06 -7.31
CA ARG A 171 -11.47 16.80 -5.89
C ARG A 171 -10.74 15.56 -5.37
N SER A 172 -10.70 14.49 -6.17
CA SER A 172 -9.99 13.25 -5.82
C SER A 172 -8.46 13.45 -5.80
N LEU A 173 -7.93 14.23 -6.74
CA LEU A 173 -6.51 14.57 -6.80
C LEU A 173 -6.08 15.39 -5.57
N ILE A 174 -6.81 16.45 -5.24
CA ILE A 174 -6.52 17.30 -4.07
C ILE A 174 -6.55 16.46 -2.80
N ARG A 175 -7.56 15.62 -2.61
CA ARG A 175 -7.65 14.75 -1.44
C ARG A 175 -6.46 13.81 -1.34
N ARG A 176 -6.09 13.14 -2.44
CA ARG A 176 -4.92 12.25 -2.46
C ARG A 176 -3.62 12.99 -2.18
N ALA A 177 -3.47 14.23 -2.67
CA ALA A 177 -2.30 15.05 -2.39
C ALA A 177 -2.18 15.42 -0.90
N VAL A 178 -3.29 15.79 -0.26
CA VAL A 178 -3.32 16.07 1.20
C VAL A 178 -3.02 14.81 2.00
N GLU A 179 -3.60 13.66 1.64
CA GLU A 179 -3.31 12.38 2.28
C GLU A 179 -1.83 11.97 2.10
N ALA A 180 -1.25 12.21 0.94
CA ALA A 180 0.18 11.95 0.70
C ALA A 180 1.08 12.84 1.57
N CYS A 181 0.72 14.11 1.75
CA CYS A 181 1.42 15.03 2.65
C CYS A 181 1.33 14.56 4.11
N GLY A 182 0.13 14.19 4.58
CA GLY A 182 -0.07 13.67 5.93
C GLY A 182 0.69 12.38 6.19
N LEU A 183 0.68 11.45 5.23
CA LEU A 183 1.49 10.24 5.33
C LEU A 183 2.98 10.58 5.39
N ARG A 184 3.45 11.52 4.56
CA ARG A 184 4.85 11.97 4.58
C ARG A 184 5.27 12.51 5.95
N GLU A 185 4.43 13.32 6.59
CA GLU A 185 4.73 13.86 7.93
C GLU A 185 4.86 12.74 8.96
N ILE A 186 3.96 11.75 8.94
CA ILE A 186 4.03 10.57 9.81
C ILE A 186 5.36 9.83 9.58
N LEU A 187 5.72 9.59 8.32
CA LEU A 187 6.91 8.84 7.94
C LEU A 187 8.20 9.55 8.35
N VAL A 188 8.30 10.86 8.15
CA VAL A 188 9.46 11.65 8.56
C VAL A 188 9.68 11.55 10.07
N LYS A 189 8.62 11.73 10.87
CA LYS A 189 8.71 11.60 12.34
C LYS A 189 9.19 10.24 12.83
N HIS A 190 9.02 9.18 12.03
CA HIS A 190 9.42 7.83 12.38
C HIS A 190 10.76 7.40 11.77
N ALA A 191 11.18 8.03 10.66
CA ALA A 191 12.44 7.73 10.00
C ALA A 191 13.59 8.58 10.54
N GLU A 192 13.32 9.81 10.95
CA GLU A 192 14.33 10.76 11.41
C GLU A 192 15.08 10.21 12.64
N TYR A 193 16.39 10.08 12.53
CA TYR A 193 17.29 9.52 13.55
C TYR A 193 16.99 8.05 13.94
N ASN A 194 16.17 7.34 13.14
CA ASN A 194 15.89 5.94 13.36
C ASN A 194 16.91 5.07 12.61
N THR A 195 17.39 4.00 13.24
CA THR A 195 18.30 3.01 12.66
C THR A 195 17.63 1.68 12.33
N ASP A 196 16.40 1.47 12.81
CA ASP A 196 15.60 0.29 12.46
C ASP A 196 14.95 0.50 11.08
N PRO A 197 14.89 -0.53 10.23
CA PRO A 197 14.27 -0.42 8.91
C PRO A 197 12.80 0.02 8.99
N VAL A 198 12.43 0.96 8.13
CA VAL A 198 11.03 1.37 7.89
C VAL A 198 10.59 0.93 6.51
N ILE A 199 9.46 0.29 6.43
CA ILE A 199 8.86 -0.23 5.20
C ILE A 199 7.47 0.37 5.05
N ILE A 200 7.19 0.97 3.90
CA ILE A 200 5.85 1.44 3.53
C ILE A 200 5.35 0.54 2.41
N MET A 201 4.12 0.07 2.53
CA MET A 201 3.48 -0.75 1.52
C MET A 201 2.01 -0.39 1.36
N GLY A 202 1.48 -0.57 0.18
CA GLY A 202 0.06 -0.38 -0.08
C GLY A 202 -0.25 0.21 -1.44
N ASP A 203 -1.54 0.46 -1.64
CA ASP A 203 -2.10 1.09 -2.82
C ASP A 203 -2.10 2.62 -2.64
N LEU A 204 -1.16 3.30 -3.27
CA LEU A 204 -1.08 4.76 -3.26
C LEU A 204 -1.96 5.42 -4.32
N ASN A 205 -2.63 4.62 -5.16
CA ASN A 205 -3.51 5.06 -6.24
C ASN A 205 -2.85 6.05 -7.22
N ASP A 206 -1.52 5.95 -7.36
CA ASP A 206 -0.77 6.72 -8.34
C ASP A 206 0.57 6.03 -8.65
N THR A 207 1.15 6.35 -9.82
CA THR A 207 2.42 5.76 -10.27
C THR A 207 3.61 6.32 -9.48
N SER A 208 4.77 5.65 -9.53
CA SER A 208 5.99 6.08 -8.81
C SER A 208 6.47 7.48 -9.19
N LEU A 209 6.19 7.93 -10.41
CA LEU A 209 6.57 9.27 -10.88
C LEU A 209 5.51 10.34 -10.64
N ALA A 210 4.32 9.97 -10.17
CA ALA A 210 3.28 10.94 -9.86
C ALA A 210 3.63 11.79 -8.64
N VAL A 211 3.15 13.04 -8.63
CA VAL A 211 3.47 14.00 -7.56
C VAL A 211 3.09 13.47 -6.19
N ALA A 212 1.90 12.89 -6.03
CA ALA A 212 1.45 12.36 -4.74
C ALA A 212 2.39 11.27 -4.20
N THR A 213 2.80 10.33 -5.06
CA THR A 213 3.72 9.25 -4.67
C THR A 213 5.12 9.78 -4.34
N ARG A 214 5.60 10.78 -5.09
CA ARG A 214 6.88 11.45 -4.82
C ARG A 214 6.86 12.26 -3.53
N VAL A 215 5.73 12.86 -3.17
CA VAL A 215 5.56 13.48 -1.83
C VAL A 215 5.77 12.44 -0.73
N VAL A 216 5.19 11.25 -0.85
CA VAL A 216 5.38 10.18 0.14
C VAL A 216 6.83 9.73 0.23
N SER A 217 7.49 9.46 -0.90
CA SER A 217 8.89 9.01 -0.92
C SER A 217 9.89 10.10 -0.51
N GLY A 218 9.52 11.35 -0.67
CA GLY A 218 10.43 12.49 -0.56
C GLY A 218 11.25 12.70 -1.83
N GLU A 219 11.65 13.94 -2.04
CA GLU A 219 12.47 14.33 -3.18
C GLU A 219 13.97 14.27 -2.82
N PRO A 220 14.81 13.71 -3.67
CA PRO A 220 16.23 13.78 -3.48
C PRO A 220 16.71 15.23 -3.36
N PRO A 221 17.72 15.52 -2.51
CA PRO A 221 18.19 16.87 -2.29
C PRO A 221 18.78 17.47 -3.57
N MET A 222 18.56 18.75 -3.74
CA MET A 222 19.09 19.47 -4.90
C MET A 222 20.62 19.35 -5.00
N ARG A 223 21.12 19.30 -6.22
CA ARG A 223 22.54 19.18 -6.56
C ARG A 223 23.44 20.18 -5.81
N TYR A 224 22.94 21.40 -5.60
CA TYR A 224 23.69 22.51 -5.04
C TYR A 224 23.70 22.60 -3.51
N LEU A 225 22.94 21.75 -2.80
CA LEU A 225 22.95 21.72 -1.35
C LEU A 225 24.31 21.25 -0.82
N LYS A 226 24.70 21.76 0.36
CA LYS A 226 25.87 21.29 1.08
C LYS A 226 25.70 19.83 1.47
N PHE A 227 26.81 19.10 1.60
CA PHE A 227 26.78 17.67 1.89
C PHE A 227 26.05 17.33 3.20
N GLU A 228 26.21 18.15 4.24
CA GLU A 228 25.53 17.94 5.52
C GLU A 228 24.02 18.09 5.40
N ASP A 229 23.53 19.01 4.57
CA ASP A 229 22.08 19.17 4.30
C ASP A 229 21.54 18.01 3.44
N LYS A 230 22.37 17.47 2.53
CA LYS A 230 22.03 16.26 1.77
C LYS A 230 21.88 15.04 2.67
N LYS A 231 22.74 14.87 3.67
CA LYS A 231 22.65 13.77 4.64
C LYS A 231 21.33 13.82 5.41
N LYS A 232 20.92 15.01 5.89
CA LYS A 232 19.64 15.18 6.58
C LYS A 232 18.46 14.80 5.70
N ALA A 233 18.50 15.18 4.41
CA ALA A 233 17.45 14.80 3.47
C ALA A 233 17.45 13.28 3.24
N TRP A 234 18.61 12.64 3.09
CA TRP A 234 18.69 11.19 2.88
C TRP A 234 18.16 10.38 4.05
N ASP A 235 18.29 10.85 5.27
CA ASP A 235 17.81 10.19 6.49
C ASP A 235 16.31 9.91 6.48
N VAL A 236 15.54 10.75 5.78
CA VAL A 236 14.08 10.67 5.69
C VAL A 236 13.55 10.31 4.30
N LEU A 237 14.40 9.91 3.35
CA LEU A 237 13.97 9.45 2.04
C LEU A 237 13.53 8.00 2.05
N PHE A 238 12.55 7.68 1.20
CA PHE A 238 12.09 6.32 0.95
C PHE A 238 12.27 5.97 -0.53
N TYR A 239 12.73 4.76 -0.77
CA TYR A 239 13.11 4.28 -2.10
C TYR A 239 12.15 3.19 -2.54
N HIS A 240 11.54 3.36 -3.71
CA HIS A 240 10.71 2.32 -4.29
C HIS A 240 11.53 1.05 -4.54
N ALA A 241 11.06 -0.08 -4.01
CA ALA A 241 11.71 -1.37 -4.23
C ALA A 241 11.81 -1.72 -5.72
N LYS A 242 10.79 -1.35 -6.50
CA LYS A 242 10.76 -1.43 -7.96
C LYS A 242 11.93 -0.67 -8.60
N ASP A 243 12.17 0.58 -8.17
CA ASP A 243 13.22 1.41 -8.78
C ASP A 243 14.61 0.90 -8.38
N ILE A 244 14.76 0.34 -7.18
CA ILE A 244 16.00 -0.36 -6.77
C ILE A 244 16.22 -1.57 -7.67
N GLN A 245 15.17 -2.35 -7.99
CA GLN A 245 15.27 -3.48 -8.89
C GLN A 245 15.58 -3.05 -10.33
N SER A 246 14.94 -2.02 -10.84
CA SER A 246 15.14 -1.55 -12.23
C SER A 246 16.59 -1.11 -12.50
N ARG A 247 17.31 -0.71 -11.47
CA ARG A 247 18.78 -0.43 -11.56
C ARG A 247 19.61 -1.69 -11.81
N LYS A 248 19.05 -2.87 -11.51
CA LYS A 248 19.73 -4.18 -11.68
C LYS A 248 19.31 -4.90 -12.95
N SER A 249 18.13 -4.62 -13.51
CA SER A 249 17.59 -5.26 -14.71
C SER A 249 16.62 -4.32 -15.44
N TYR A 250 16.78 -4.20 -16.76
CA TYR A 250 15.92 -3.39 -17.63
C TYR A 250 14.79 -4.21 -18.28
N HIS A 251 14.64 -5.49 -17.92
CA HIS A 251 13.73 -6.42 -18.62
C HIS A 251 12.37 -6.61 -17.97
N ASP A 252 12.13 -6.05 -16.78
CA ASP A 252 10.89 -6.30 -16.05
C ASP A 252 9.83 -5.26 -16.43
N PHE A 253 8.74 -5.73 -17.04
CA PHE A 253 7.54 -4.94 -17.22
C PHE A 253 6.71 -5.01 -15.93
N TYR A 254 6.64 -3.89 -15.22
CA TYR A 254 6.08 -3.80 -13.89
C TYR A 254 4.74 -3.06 -13.92
N TYR A 255 3.64 -3.78 -13.72
CA TYR A 255 2.32 -3.18 -13.47
C TYR A 255 1.55 -4.02 -12.46
N THR A 256 0.65 -3.36 -11.73
CA THR A 256 -0.19 -4.00 -10.72
C THR A 256 -1.67 -3.73 -10.94
N HIS A 257 -2.03 -2.91 -11.91
CA HIS A 257 -3.41 -2.58 -12.25
C HIS A 257 -3.54 -2.22 -13.74
N ILE A 258 -4.69 -2.56 -14.33
CA ILE A 258 -5.03 -2.17 -15.71
C ILE A 258 -6.31 -1.35 -15.66
N HIS A 259 -6.27 -0.12 -16.14
CA HIS A 259 -7.44 0.76 -16.19
C HIS A 259 -7.56 1.40 -17.57
N ASN A 260 -8.66 1.16 -18.27
CA ASN A 260 -8.93 1.68 -19.61
C ASN A 260 -7.76 1.47 -20.58
N GLY A 261 -7.15 0.29 -20.59
CA GLY A 261 -5.99 -0.04 -21.42
C GLY A 261 -4.65 0.55 -20.94
N HIS A 262 -4.63 1.25 -19.80
CA HIS A 262 -3.40 1.75 -19.19
C HIS A 262 -2.90 0.78 -18.11
N TYR A 263 -1.65 0.36 -18.25
CA TYR A 263 -0.95 -0.55 -17.33
C TYR A 263 -0.17 0.28 -16.33
N GLU A 264 -0.62 0.31 -15.08
CA GLU A 264 -0.06 1.17 -14.04
C GLU A 264 0.45 0.35 -12.85
N ALA A 265 1.55 0.81 -12.23
CA ALA A 265 1.99 0.30 -10.94
C ALA A 265 1.41 1.22 -9.85
N LEU A 266 0.37 0.79 -9.17
CA LEU A 266 -0.34 1.54 -8.13
C LEU A 266 0.00 1.04 -6.73
N ASP A 267 0.42 -0.21 -6.62
CA ASP A 267 0.80 -0.89 -5.38
C ASP A 267 2.31 -0.81 -5.20
N HIS A 268 2.75 -0.25 -4.10
CA HIS A 268 4.13 0.08 -3.85
C HIS A 268 4.65 -0.58 -2.58
N ILE A 269 5.93 -0.92 -2.58
CA ILE A 269 6.75 -1.18 -1.41
C ILE A 269 7.92 -0.20 -1.45
N MET A 270 8.06 0.60 -0.42
CA MET A 270 9.14 1.55 -0.25
C MET A 270 9.91 1.20 1.01
N VAL A 271 11.21 1.41 0.97
CA VAL A 271 12.11 1.08 2.06
C VAL A 271 12.99 2.28 2.40
N SER A 272 13.37 2.38 3.66
CA SER A 272 14.29 3.39 4.15
C SER A 272 15.74 3.09 3.72
N GLN A 273 16.63 4.03 3.94
CA GLN A 273 18.03 3.97 3.49
C GLN A 273 18.81 2.77 4.06
N GLU A 274 18.39 2.21 5.19
CA GLU A 274 19.03 1.04 5.81
C GLU A 274 18.94 -0.21 4.94
N LEU A 275 18.01 -0.24 3.97
CA LEU A 275 17.82 -1.32 3.01
C LEU A 275 18.26 -0.96 1.58
N VAL A 276 19.02 0.11 1.42
CA VAL A 276 19.59 0.55 0.14
C VAL A 276 21.08 0.21 0.13
N ALA A 277 21.50 -0.66 -0.78
CA ALA A 277 22.86 -1.24 -0.80
C ALA A 277 23.98 -0.20 -0.91
N GLU A 278 23.70 0.92 -1.58
CA GLU A 278 24.64 2.03 -1.78
C GLU A 278 24.89 2.86 -0.51
N ASN A 279 24.03 2.71 0.52
CA ASN A 279 24.28 3.33 1.82
C ASN A 279 25.39 2.57 2.57
N PRO A 280 26.50 3.21 2.97
CA PRO A 280 27.56 2.56 3.73
C PRO A 280 27.10 1.94 5.05
N ASN A 281 26.05 2.49 5.65
CA ASN A 281 25.45 2.03 6.90
C ASN A 281 24.25 1.07 6.68
N ALA A 282 24.02 0.62 5.45
CA ALA A 282 22.94 -0.31 5.17
C ALA A 282 23.11 -1.61 5.98
N ILE A 283 22.03 -2.05 6.60
CA ILE A 283 21.96 -3.32 7.34
C ILE A 283 21.38 -4.47 6.48
N GLY A 284 20.89 -4.12 5.30
CA GLY A 284 20.35 -5.05 4.32
C GLY A 284 20.20 -4.43 2.95
N GLN A 285 19.58 -5.16 2.03
CA GLN A 285 19.31 -4.69 0.66
C GLN A 285 18.07 -5.35 0.08
N ILE A 286 17.45 -4.70 -0.91
CA ILE A 286 16.46 -5.34 -1.76
C ILE A 286 17.16 -6.27 -2.74
N ARG A 287 16.88 -7.57 -2.65
CA ARG A 287 17.44 -8.60 -3.53
C ARG A 287 16.74 -8.63 -4.88
N ASN A 288 15.42 -8.75 -4.85
CA ASN A 288 14.54 -8.67 -6.01
C ASN A 288 13.12 -8.31 -5.58
N VAL A 289 12.31 -7.91 -6.57
CA VAL A 289 10.86 -7.70 -6.41
C VAL A 289 10.14 -8.63 -7.36
N ALA A 290 9.14 -9.34 -6.86
CA ALA A 290 8.25 -10.19 -7.64
C ALA A 290 6.86 -9.56 -7.72
N ILE A 291 6.22 -9.68 -8.89
CA ILE A 291 4.85 -9.24 -9.11
C ILE A 291 4.02 -10.45 -9.54
N PHE A 292 2.81 -10.55 -9.01
CA PHE A 292 1.84 -11.58 -9.34
C PHE A 292 0.63 -10.90 -9.97
N ASN A 293 0.65 -10.74 -11.28
CA ASN A 293 -0.35 -10.01 -12.06
C ASN A 293 -0.95 -10.83 -13.22
N ASP A 294 -0.68 -12.12 -13.26
CA ASP A 294 -1.12 -13.07 -14.31
C ASP A 294 -2.64 -13.26 -14.38
N HIS A 295 -3.38 -12.84 -13.36
CA HIS A 295 -4.84 -12.88 -13.30
C HIS A 295 -5.51 -11.58 -13.80
N LEU A 296 -4.73 -10.53 -14.07
CA LEU A 296 -5.29 -9.26 -14.56
C LEU A 296 -5.68 -9.38 -16.02
N ILE A 297 -6.86 -8.86 -16.34
CA ILE A 297 -7.43 -8.86 -17.68
C ILE A 297 -7.55 -7.40 -18.15
N ASP A 298 -7.09 -7.12 -19.36
CA ASP A 298 -7.40 -5.85 -20.02
C ASP A 298 -8.79 -5.93 -20.64
N GLU A 299 -9.78 -5.46 -19.93
CA GLU A 299 -11.19 -5.46 -20.34
C GLU A 299 -11.47 -4.59 -21.57
N THR A 300 -10.50 -3.77 -22.01
CA THR A 300 -10.61 -3.02 -23.27
C THR A 300 -10.26 -3.87 -24.49
N LEU A 301 -9.58 -4.99 -24.28
CA LEU A 301 -9.12 -5.91 -25.33
C LEU A 301 -9.75 -7.30 -25.22
N SER A 302 -10.57 -7.56 -24.21
CA SER A 302 -11.20 -8.85 -23.94
C SER A 302 -12.69 -8.71 -23.69
N GLU A 303 -13.47 -9.72 -24.06
CA GLU A 303 -14.88 -9.87 -23.65
C GLU A 303 -14.99 -10.40 -22.22
N ASP A 304 -13.90 -10.99 -21.67
CA ASP A 304 -13.83 -11.43 -20.29
C ASP A 304 -13.65 -10.23 -19.36
N SER A 305 -14.16 -10.37 -18.14
CA SER A 305 -13.96 -9.43 -17.05
C SER A 305 -13.38 -10.12 -15.83
N ILE A 306 -12.73 -9.35 -14.95
CA ILE A 306 -12.20 -9.87 -13.69
C ILE A 306 -13.39 -10.27 -12.81
N PRO A 307 -13.50 -11.55 -12.41
CA PRO A 307 -14.57 -12.01 -11.55
C PRO A 307 -14.55 -11.29 -10.20
N CYS A 308 -15.71 -11.01 -9.60
CA CYS A 308 -15.80 -10.30 -8.31
C CYS A 308 -15.10 -11.00 -7.13
N TRP A 309 -14.75 -12.27 -7.28
CA TRP A 309 -14.01 -13.06 -6.30
C TRP A 309 -12.46 -12.97 -6.48
N GLN A 310 -11.98 -12.37 -7.57
CA GLN A 310 -10.56 -12.03 -7.75
C GLN A 310 -10.30 -10.58 -7.36
N SER A 311 -9.04 -10.20 -7.28
CA SER A 311 -8.61 -8.81 -7.20
C SER A 311 -8.36 -8.26 -8.59
N ASP A 312 -8.66 -7.00 -8.81
CA ASP A 312 -8.24 -6.20 -9.96
C ASP A 312 -6.85 -5.57 -9.76
N HIS A 313 -6.17 -5.96 -8.69
CA HIS A 313 -4.79 -5.58 -8.40
C HIS A 313 -3.85 -6.79 -8.38
N GLY A 314 -2.67 -6.62 -8.95
CA GLY A 314 -1.55 -7.55 -8.82
C GLY A 314 -0.87 -7.37 -7.45
N GLN A 315 -0.29 -8.47 -6.95
CA GLN A 315 0.42 -8.46 -5.69
C GLN A 315 1.90 -8.14 -5.92
N VAL A 316 2.51 -7.43 -4.97
CA VAL A 316 3.94 -7.07 -4.99
C VAL A 316 4.62 -7.70 -3.80
N VAL A 317 5.78 -8.31 -4.01
CA VAL A 317 6.61 -8.90 -2.96
C VAL A 317 8.05 -8.45 -3.11
N ALA A 318 8.59 -7.76 -2.11
CA ALA A 318 10.00 -7.43 -2.02
C ALA A 318 10.75 -8.46 -1.17
N HIS A 319 11.85 -8.95 -1.72
CA HIS A 319 12.77 -9.84 -1.04
C HIS A 319 13.92 -9.02 -0.45
N ILE A 320 14.02 -9.01 0.85
CA ILE A 320 15.02 -8.29 1.62
C ILE A 320 16.07 -9.29 2.11
N GLU A 321 17.34 -8.96 1.91
CA GLU A 321 18.48 -9.72 2.41
C GLU A 321 19.23 -8.86 3.42
N PHE A 322 19.41 -9.36 4.65
CA PHE A 322 20.18 -8.70 5.70
C PHE A 322 21.65 -9.11 5.65
N LYS A 323 22.53 -8.18 6.03
CA LYS A 323 23.98 -8.41 6.17
C LYS A 323 24.30 -9.28 7.37
#